data_b387b32bd6e5dcf008692fdd15576997
#
_entry.id   b387b32bd6e5dcf008692fdd15576997
#
_cell.length_a   1.000
_cell.length_b   1.000
_cell.length_c   1.000
_cell.angle_alpha   90.00
_cell.angle_beta   90.00
_cell.angle_gamma   90.00
#
_symmetry.space_group_name_H-M   'P 1'
#
loop_
_entity.id
_entity.type
_entity.pdbx_description
1 polymer ?
#
loop_
_entity_poly.entity_id
_entity_poly.type
_entity_poly.pdbx_seq_one_letter_code
_entity_poly.pdbx_strand_id
1 'polypeptide(L)'
;MNKKTHFGYKEIKESDKSKYVGEVFTSVSKNYDIMNDAMSFGMHRLWKKILVELASVGGKDIILDIASGTGDISKIISKEYPNTSIFMTDINFEMLDEGRNRAIDENFNSNCSFCQLDGEVLPFDSGAFDLITVGFGLRNFTNKEKGLSEMKRCLKKNGKLLVLEFSKPNNQLFSKIYDWYSFNILPKLGSLLANDSESYQYLAESIRMHPDQEKLKEMMQGVGLVDCKFYNLLNGVVAIHIGNND
;
A
#
# COMPACT_ATOMS: atom_id res chain seq x y z
N MET A 1 -1.98 5.07 -29.61
CA MET A 1 -2.51 6.18 -28.80
C MET A 1 -1.77 6.19 -27.47
N ASN A 2 -1.09 7.29 -27.13
CA ASN A 2 -0.45 7.40 -25.81
C ASN A 2 -1.55 7.50 -24.76
N LYS A 3 -1.77 6.42 -23.99
CA LYS A 3 -2.69 6.45 -22.85
C LYS A 3 -2.19 7.44 -21.81
N LYS A 4 -3.09 8.18 -21.20
CA LYS A 4 -2.82 9.17 -20.18
C LYS A 4 -3.26 8.66 -18.81
N THR A 5 -2.57 9.09 -17.77
CA THR A 5 -2.85 8.81 -16.37
C THR A 5 -2.57 10.03 -15.51
N HIS A 6 -2.72 9.92 -14.19
CA HIS A 6 -2.48 11.00 -13.26
C HIS A 6 -1.27 10.72 -12.35
N PHE A 7 -0.47 11.75 -12.12
CA PHE A 7 0.54 11.83 -11.07
C PHE A 7 0.14 13.00 -10.16
N GLY A 8 -0.49 12.70 -9.02
CA GLY A 8 -1.24 13.70 -8.29
C GLY A 8 -2.32 14.31 -9.19
N TYR A 9 -2.38 15.63 -9.27
CA TYR A 9 -3.31 16.36 -10.14
C TYR A 9 -2.79 16.57 -11.57
N LYS A 10 -1.51 16.23 -11.82
CA LYS A 10 -0.91 16.40 -13.16
C LYS A 10 -1.30 15.24 -14.08
N GLU A 11 -1.77 15.55 -15.30
CA GLU A 11 -1.96 14.55 -16.33
C GLU A 11 -0.61 14.24 -17.01
N ILE A 12 -0.24 12.96 -17.05
CA ILE A 12 1.02 12.48 -17.63
C ILE A 12 0.76 11.27 -18.55
N LYS A 13 1.79 10.83 -19.29
CA LYS A 13 1.73 9.57 -20.03
C LYS A 13 1.75 8.41 -19.05
N GLU A 14 0.98 7.37 -19.34
CA GLU A 14 0.92 6.14 -18.54
C GLU A 14 2.31 5.49 -18.39
N SER A 15 3.14 5.51 -19.46
CA SER A 15 4.51 5.01 -19.46
C SER A 15 5.46 5.70 -18.47
N ASP A 16 5.14 6.92 -18.06
CA ASP A 16 6.06 7.76 -17.29
C ASP A 16 5.72 7.72 -15.79
N LYS A 17 4.52 7.23 -15.42
CA LYS A 17 4.03 7.28 -14.05
C LYS A 17 4.91 6.51 -13.07
N SER A 18 5.30 5.28 -13.41
CA SER A 18 6.18 4.44 -12.59
C SER A 18 7.51 5.14 -12.27
N LYS A 19 8.09 5.86 -13.25
CA LYS A 19 9.30 6.64 -13.06
C LYS A 19 9.10 7.78 -12.06
N TYR A 20 8.07 8.62 -12.24
CA TYR A 20 7.80 9.74 -11.33
C TYR A 20 7.48 9.27 -9.91
N VAL A 21 6.69 8.21 -9.77
CA VAL A 21 6.42 7.59 -8.47
C VAL A 21 7.70 7.07 -7.85
N GLY A 22 8.55 6.40 -8.63
CA GLY A 22 9.86 5.91 -8.17
C GLY A 22 10.75 7.04 -7.65
N GLU A 23 10.84 8.17 -8.35
CA GLU A 23 11.61 9.34 -7.92
C GLU A 23 11.13 9.88 -6.55
N VAL A 24 9.81 9.96 -6.33
CA VAL A 24 9.22 10.36 -5.03
C VAL A 24 9.65 9.40 -3.92
N PHE A 25 9.49 8.09 -4.11
CA PHE A 25 9.81 7.12 -3.05
C PHE A 25 11.31 6.98 -2.80
N THR A 26 12.16 7.16 -3.83
CA THR A 26 13.61 7.22 -3.66
C THR A 26 14.02 8.43 -2.83
N SER A 27 13.43 9.61 -3.07
CA SER A 27 13.76 10.83 -2.30
C SER A 27 13.41 10.73 -0.82
N VAL A 28 12.30 10.05 -0.50
CA VAL A 28 11.81 9.92 0.89
C VAL A 28 12.23 8.63 1.59
N SER A 29 12.92 7.69 0.92
CA SER A 29 13.20 6.36 1.46
C SER A 29 13.80 6.38 2.87
N LYS A 30 14.81 7.22 3.11
CA LYS A 30 15.46 7.37 4.42
C LYS A 30 14.60 8.04 5.50
N ASN A 31 13.58 8.81 5.10
CA ASN A 31 12.68 9.54 5.99
C ASN A 31 11.24 9.01 5.91
N TYR A 32 11.06 7.83 5.32
CA TYR A 32 9.75 7.26 5.01
C TYR A 32 8.86 7.12 6.26
N ASP A 33 9.43 6.66 7.37
CA ASP A 33 8.69 6.52 8.62
C ASP A 33 8.27 7.88 9.19
N ILE A 34 9.14 8.90 9.12
CA ILE A 34 8.81 10.27 9.54
C ILE A 34 7.66 10.83 8.69
N MET A 35 7.69 10.58 7.39
CA MET A 35 6.63 10.99 6.48
C MET A 35 5.31 10.30 6.82
N ASN A 36 5.31 9.00 7.05
CA ASN A 36 4.13 8.26 7.47
C ASN A 36 3.60 8.73 8.83
N ASP A 37 4.48 9.03 9.78
CA ASP A 37 4.11 9.59 11.08
C ASP A 37 3.44 10.96 10.91
N ALA A 38 4.00 11.85 10.11
CA ALA A 38 3.41 13.16 9.83
C ALA A 38 2.02 13.04 9.18
N MET A 39 1.87 12.14 8.19
CA MET A 39 0.59 11.94 7.48
C MET A 39 -0.50 11.31 8.35
N SER A 40 -0.13 10.47 9.29
CA SER A 40 -1.04 9.62 10.07
C SER A 40 -1.08 9.95 11.56
N PHE A 41 -0.33 10.96 12.02
CA PHE A 41 -0.10 11.19 13.46
C PHE A 41 0.38 9.93 14.20
N GLY A 42 1.24 9.12 13.54
CA GLY A 42 1.75 7.85 14.07
C GLY A 42 0.75 6.68 14.03
N MET A 43 -0.49 6.92 13.60
CA MET A 43 -1.55 5.91 13.58
C MET A 43 -1.34 4.79 12.55
N HIS A 44 -0.47 4.99 11.55
CA HIS A 44 -0.24 3.98 10.50
C HIS A 44 0.22 2.62 11.06
N ARG A 45 0.96 2.62 12.18
CA ARG A 45 1.41 1.38 12.84
C ARG A 45 0.24 0.60 13.41
N LEU A 46 -0.71 1.29 14.06
CA LEU A 46 -1.94 0.68 14.57
C LEU A 46 -2.80 0.13 13.42
N TRP A 47 -2.94 0.89 12.33
CA TRP A 47 -3.74 0.44 11.18
C TRP A 47 -3.15 -0.81 10.51
N LYS A 48 -1.81 -0.88 10.38
CA LYS A 48 -1.11 -2.07 9.86
C LYS A 48 -1.30 -3.27 10.78
N LYS A 49 -1.31 -3.07 12.10
CA LYS A 49 -1.61 -4.14 13.06
C LYS A 49 -3.06 -4.63 12.91
N ILE A 50 -4.04 -3.74 12.82
CA ILE A 50 -5.44 -4.10 12.57
C ILE A 50 -5.58 -4.88 11.25
N LEU A 51 -4.85 -4.50 10.20
CA LEU A 51 -4.84 -5.24 8.93
C LEU A 51 -4.40 -6.69 9.15
N VAL A 52 -3.30 -6.93 9.87
CA VAL A 52 -2.80 -8.28 10.15
C VAL A 52 -3.78 -9.09 11.01
N GLU A 53 -4.41 -8.48 12.00
CA GLU A 53 -5.47 -9.11 12.81
C GLU A 53 -6.66 -9.54 11.93
N LEU A 54 -7.11 -8.68 11.01
CA LEU A 54 -8.20 -8.98 10.08
C LEU A 54 -7.83 -10.03 9.01
N ALA A 55 -6.55 -10.15 8.68
CA ALA A 55 -6.07 -11.13 7.72
C ALA A 55 -6.31 -12.57 8.21
N SER A 56 -6.33 -12.79 9.54
CA SER A 56 -6.46 -14.12 10.13
C SER A 56 -5.41 -15.10 9.58
N VAL A 57 -4.16 -14.69 9.69
CA VAL A 57 -2.99 -15.43 9.13
C VAL A 57 -2.94 -16.85 9.67
N GLY A 58 -2.84 -17.82 8.77
CA GLY A 58 -2.57 -19.22 9.12
C GLY A 58 -1.09 -19.43 9.43
N GLY A 59 -0.77 -20.35 10.34
CA GLY A 59 0.61 -20.53 10.80
C GLY A 59 1.62 -21.07 9.78
N LYS A 60 1.20 -21.37 8.54
CA LYS A 60 2.05 -21.85 7.44
C LYS A 60 1.71 -21.21 6.10
N ASP A 61 1.05 -20.04 6.15
CA ASP A 61 0.65 -19.35 4.94
C ASP A 61 1.84 -18.87 4.11
N ILE A 62 1.67 -18.89 2.80
CA ILE A 62 2.57 -18.24 1.84
C ILE A 62 1.96 -16.87 1.54
N ILE A 63 2.68 -15.81 1.88
CA ILE A 63 2.17 -14.44 1.90
C ILE A 63 2.94 -13.58 0.92
N LEU A 64 2.24 -12.77 0.15
CA LEU A 64 2.82 -11.75 -0.72
C LEU A 64 2.46 -10.36 -0.17
N ASP A 65 3.46 -9.59 0.24
CA ASP A 65 3.33 -8.19 0.64
C ASP A 65 3.79 -7.30 -0.51
N ILE A 66 2.84 -6.70 -1.21
CA ILE A 66 3.07 -5.89 -2.42
C ILE A 66 3.20 -4.42 -2.04
N ALA A 67 4.17 -3.73 -2.65
CA ALA A 67 4.57 -2.39 -2.28
C ALA A 67 4.88 -2.32 -0.77
N SER A 68 5.67 -3.31 -0.32
CA SER A 68 5.99 -3.53 1.10
C SER A 68 6.80 -2.39 1.71
N GLY A 69 7.50 -1.61 0.86
CA GLY A 69 8.36 -0.52 1.30
C GLY A 69 9.39 -1.01 2.32
N THR A 70 9.43 -0.35 3.48
CA THR A 70 10.32 -0.70 4.60
C THR A 70 9.85 -1.90 5.43
N GLY A 71 8.75 -2.59 5.03
CA GLY A 71 8.37 -3.90 5.55
C GLY A 71 7.57 -3.91 6.85
N ASP A 72 6.81 -2.89 7.19
CA ASP A 72 6.06 -2.84 8.45
C ASP A 72 5.04 -3.98 8.60
N ILE A 73 4.26 -4.30 7.54
CA ILE A 73 3.27 -5.39 7.57
C ILE A 73 3.99 -6.72 7.69
N SER A 74 4.98 -6.95 6.84
CA SER A 74 5.81 -8.15 6.85
C SER A 74 6.49 -8.38 8.20
N LYS A 75 6.97 -7.32 8.87
CA LYS A 75 7.56 -7.40 10.22
C LYS A 75 6.54 -7.88 11.26
N ILE A 76 5.32 -7.35 11.25
CA ILE A 76 4.26 -7.78 12.18
C ILE A 76 3.97 -9.26 11.96
N ILE A 77 3.76 -9.66 10.69
CA ILE A 77 3.45 -11.05 10.34
C ILE A 77 4.60 -11.98 10.73
N SER A 78 5.85 -11.64 10.37
CA SER A 78 7.03 -12.47 10.66
C SER A 78 7.21 -12.72 12.16
N LYS A 79 6.97 -11.70 13.00
CA LYS A 79 7.09 -11.83 14.46
C LYS A 79 5.94 -12.59 15.11
N GLU A 80 4.73 -12.41 14.63
CA GLU A 80 3.54 -13.08 15.20
C GLU A 80 3.34 -14.50 14.64
N TYR A 81 3.77 -14.75 13.39
CA TYR A 81 3.59 -16.02 12.67
C TYR A 81 4.92 -16.51 12.05
N PRO A 82 5.89 -16.94 12.84
CA PRO A 82 7.26 -17.21 12.38
C PRO A 82 7.40 -18.41 11.41
N ASN A 83 6.36 -19.23 11.27
CA ASN A 83 6.36 -20.38 10.36
C ASN A 83 5.73 -20.08 8.98
N THR A 84 5.34 -18.84 8.72
CA THR A 84 4.87 -18.37 7.41
C THR A 84 6.06 -18.17 6.44
N SER A 85 5.76 -18.08 5.16
CA SER A 85 6.72 -17.64 4.13
C SER A 85 6.27 -16.33 3.55
N ILE A 86 7.05 -15.26 3.70
CA ILE A 86 6.68 -13.91 3.32
C ILE A 86 7.53 -13.46 2.12
N PHE A 87 6.89 -13.05 1.05
CA PHE A 87 7.52 -12.39 -0.09
C PHE A 87 7.30 -10.87 0.04
N MET A 88 8.33 -10.16 0.46
CA MET A 88 8.35 -8.70 0.49
C MET A 88 8.71 -8.18 -0.89
N THR A 89 7.84 -7.39 -1.48
CA THR A 89 8.03 -6.94 -2.86
C THR A 89 7.75 -5.45 -3.01
N ASP A 90 8.58 -4.78 -3.80
CA ASP A 90 8.38 -3.38 -4.16
C ASP A 90 8.91 -3.13 -5.57
N ILE A 91 8.36 -2.14 -6.27
CA ILE A 91 8.87 -1.71 -7.57
C ILE A 91 10.10 -0.81 -7.40
N ASN A 92 10.19 -0.11 -6.26
CA ASN A 92 11.31 0.76 -5.92
C ASN A 92 12.38 -0.04 -5.17
N PHE A 93 13.57 -0.12 -5.79
CA PHE A 93 14.70 -0.89 -5.24
C PHE A 93 15.19 -0.33 -3.91
N GLU A 94 15.28 1.00 -3.78
CA GLU A 94 15.79 1.67 -2.58
C GLU A 94 14.88 1.40 -1.38
N MET A 95 13.55 1.40 -1.59
CA MET A 95 12.58 1.06 -0.54
C MET A 95 12.70 -0.40 -0.11
N LEU A 96 12.87 -1.31 -1.07
CA LEU A 96 13.01 -2.74 -0.79
C LEU A 96 14.34 -3.06 -0.09
N ASP A 97 15.44 -2.40 -0.50
CA ASP A 97 16.77 -2.57 0.14
C ASP A 97 16.76 -2.04 1.58
N GLU A 98 16.14 -0.91 1.83
CA GLU A 98 15.92 -0.39 3.19
C GLU A 98 15.10 -1.38 4.03
N GLY A 99 14.02 -1.94 3.45
CA GLY A 99 13.21 -2.98 4.10
C GLY A 99 14.01 -4.24 4.42
N ARG A 100 14.91 -4.67 3.53
CA ARG A 100 15.80 -5.81 3.74
C ARG A 100 16.79 -5.54 4.87
N ASN A 101 17.45 -4.38 4.86
CA ASN A 101 18.40 -4.00 5.91
C ASN A 101 17.72 -3.93 7.27
N ARG A 102 16.54 -3.31 7.34
CA ARG A 102 15.72 -3.27 8.53
C ARG A 102 15.30 -4.67 9.00
N ALA A 103 14.97 -5.58 8.08
CA ALA A 103 14.59 -6.95 8.43
C ALA A 103 15.74 -7.70 9.13
N ILE A 104 16.99 -7.45 8.71
CA ILE A 104 18.20 -8.00 9.34
C ILE A 104 18.41 -7.37 10.72
N ASP A 105 18.40 -6.04 10.80
CA ASP A 105 18.69 -5.28 12.03
C ASP A 105 17.67 -5.57 13.14
N GLU A 106 16.38 -5.75 12.76
CA GLU A 106 15.29 -5.99 13.71
C GLU A 106 14.92 -7.49 13.84
N ASN A 107 15.70 -8.39 13.22
CA ASN A 107 15.57 -9.85 13.32
C ASN A 107 14.17 -10.37 12.91
N PHE A 108 13.68 -9.97 11.72
CA PHE A 108 12.47 -10.55 11.13
C PHE A 108 12.68 -11.09 9.70
N ASN A 109 13.93 -11.26 9.28
CA ASN A 109 14.29 -11.74 7.93
C ASN A 109 14.25 -13.26 7.75
N SER A 110 14.10 -14.05 8.81
CA SER A 110 14.27 -15.50 8.78
C SER A 110 13.27 -16.24 7.89
N ASN A 111 12.08 -15.68 7.69
CA ASN A 111 11.01 -16.22 6.85
C ASN A 111 10.59 -15.26 5.73
N CYS A 112 11.43 -14.24 5.42
CA CYS A 112 11.19 -13.24 4.39
C CYS A 112 12.10 -13.46 3.18
N SER A 113 11.50 -13.38 1.98
CA SER A 113 12.20 -13.28 0.69
C SER A 113 11.96 -11.91 0.10
N PHE A 114 12.96 -11.33 -0.58
CA PHE A 114 12.88 -9.96 -1.12
C PHE A 114 12.95 -10.00 -2.63
N CYS A 115 11.98 -9.39 -3.33
CA CYS A 115 11.91 -9.41 -4.78
C CYS A 115 11.47 -8.06 -5.34
N GLN A 116 12.30 -7.41 -6.16
CA GLN A 116 11.88 -6.23 -6.89
C GLN A 116 10.96 -6.63 -8.04
N LEU A 117 9.72 -6.10 -8.04
CA LEU A 117 8.73 -6.39 -9.08
C LEU A 117 7.67 -5.29 -9.20
N ASP A 118 6.99 -5.30 -10.34
CA ASP A 118 5.81 -4.48 -10.58
C ASP A 118 4.55 -5.24 -10.16
N GLY A 119 3.78 -4.69 -9.23
CA GLY A 119 2.50 -5.26 -8.76
C GLY A 119 1.42 -5.35 -9.84
N GLU A 120 1.61 -4.73 -10.99
CA GLU A 120 0.73 -4.85 -12.16
C GLU A 120 1.12 -6.01 -13.10
N VAL A 121 2.27 -6.66 -12.88
CA VAL A 121 2.75 -7.81 -13.66
C VAL A 121 3.51 -8.75 -12.72
N LEU A 122 2.79 -9.61 -12.01
CA LEU A 122 3.36 -10.50 -11.02
C LEU A 122 4.01 -11.74 -11.67
N PRO A 123 5.32 -11.99 -11.44
CA PRO A 123 6.03 -13.12 -12.03
C PRO A 123 5.80 -14.44 -11.26
N PHE A 124 4.61 -14.62 -10.70
CA PHE A 124 4.24 -15.80 -9.93
C PHE A 124 3.16 -16.61 -10.65
N ASP A 125 3.11 -17.90 -10.37
CA ASP A 125 2.06 -18.77 -10.87
C ASP A 125 0.68 -18.40 -10.28
N SER A 126 -0.39 -18.79 -10.98
CA SER A 126 -1.73 -18.67 -10.45
C SER A 126 -1.91 -19.55 -9.22
N GLY A 127 -2.55 -19.03 -8.19
CA GLY A 127 -2.79 -19.80 -6.96
C GLY A 127 -1.55 -20.06 -6.12
N ALA A 128 -0.59 -19.13 -6.09
CA ALA A 128 0.66 -19.29 -5.33
C ALA A 128 0.51 -18.89 -3.85
N PHE A 129 -0.36 -17.94 -3.52
CA PHE A 129 -0.40 -17.31 -2.21
C PHE A 129 -1.72 -17.54 -1.46
N ASP A 130 -1.61 -17.76 -0.16
CA ASP A 130 -2.76 -17.86 0.76
C ASP A 130 -3.28 -16.46 1.12
N LEU A 131 -2.38 -15.50 1.20
CA LEU A 131 -2.66 -14.11 1.57
C LEU A 131 -1.85 -13.14 0.70
N ILE A 132 -2.50 -12.09 0.23
CA ILE A 132 -1.83 -10.94 -0.39
C ILE A 132 -2.20 -9.68 0.39
N THR A 133 -1.20 -8.86 0.71
CA THR A 133 -1.37 -7.58 1.40
C THR A 133 -0.83 -6.43 0.56
N VAL A 134 -1.51 -5.29 0.60
CA VAL A 134 -1.03 -4.02 0.04
C VAL A 134 -1.31 -2.92 1.06
N GLY A 135 -0.26 -2.32 1.62
CA GLY A 135 -0.39 -1.22 2.58
C GLY A 135 0.08 0.12 2.03
N PHE A 136 -0.84 1.05 1.76
CA PHE A 136 -0.55 2.40 1.26
C PHE A 136 0.21 2.45 -0.08
N GLY A 137 0.07 1.38 -0.88
CA GLY A 137 0.74 1.23 -2.18
C GLY A 137 -0.19 1.37 -3.39
N LEU A 138 -1.45 0.87 -3.28
CA LEU A 138 -2.35 0.73 -4.42
C LEU A 138 -2.68 2.07 -5.11
N ARG A 139 -2.73 3.19 -4.37
CA ARG A 139 -2.99 4.52 -4.96
C ARG A 139 -1.97 4.90 -6.02
N ASN A 140 -0.74 4.39 -5.93
CA ASN A 140 0.37 4.68 -6.84
C ASN A 140 0.38 3.82 -8.10
N PHE A 141 -0.41 2.76 -8.17
CA PHE A 141 -0.51 1.91 -9.36
C PHE A 141 -1.00 2.73 -10.56
N THR A 142 -0.39 2.47 -11.70
CA THR A 142 -0.77 3.08 -12.98
C THR A 142 -2.14 2.57 -13.42
N ASN A 143 -2.31 1.25 -13.38
CA ASN A 143 -3.57 0.56 -13.66
C ASN A 143 -3.95 -0.33 -12.46
N LYS A 144 -4.78 0.21 -11.57
CA LYS A 144 -5.22 -0.49 -10.34
C LYS A 144 -6.00 -1.76 -10.64
N GLU A 145 -6.84 -1.76 -11.67
CA GLU A 145 -7.62 -2.94 -12.06
C GLU A 145 -6.71 -4.08 -12.54
N LYS A 146 -5.66 -3.75 -13.30
CA LYS A 146 -4.65 -4.73 -13.72
C LYS A 146 -3.91 -5.32 -12.52
N GLY A 147 -3.47 -4.48 -11.57
CA GLY A 147 -2.83 -4.95 -10.34
C GLY A 147 -3.75 -5.84 -9.50
N LEU A 148 -5.00 -5.42 -9.29
CA LEU A 148 -6.00 -6.24 -8.57
C LEU A 148 -6.28 -7.57 -9.27
N SER A 149 -6.32 -7.60 -10.62
CA SER A 149 -6.48 -8.83 -11.40
C SER A 149 -5.29 -9.79 -11.22
N GLU A 150 -4.05 -9.27 -11.24
CA GLU A 150 -2.86 -10.07 -10.99
C GLU A 150 -2.82 -10.61 -9.55
N MET A 151 -3.17 -9.79 -8.57
CA MET A 151 -3.30 -10.23 -7.18
C MET A 151 -4.32 -11.37 -7.06
N LYS A 152 -5.51 -11.19 -7.66
CA LYS A 152 -6.55 -12.23 -7.67
C LYS A 152 -6.05 -13.51 -8.34
N ARG A 153 -5.35 -13.41 -9.47
CA ARG A 153 -4.78 -14.58 -10.19
C ARG A 153 -3.78 -15.35 -9.31
N CYS A 154 -2.95 -14.64 -8.58
CA CYS A 154 -1.92 -15.25 -7.74
C CYS A 154 -2.46 -15.82 -6.42
N LEU A 155 -3.69 -15.45 -6.00
CA LEU A 155 -4.31 -16.03 -4.81
C LEU A 155 -4.77 -17.47 -5.06
N LYS A 156 -4.51 -18.34 -4.08
CA LYS A 156 -5.10 -19.68 -4.00
C LYS A 156 -6.62 -19.59 -3.88
N LYS A 157 -7.30 -20.69 -4.13
CA LYS A 157 -8.70 -20.85 -3.75
C LYS A 157 -8.86 -20.63 -2.25
N ASN A 158 -9.84 -19.84 -1.85
CA ASN A 158 -10.09 -19.33 -0.50
C ASN A 158 -8.97 -18.41 0.05
N GLY A 159 -8.00 -18.01 -0.77
CA GLY A 159 -6.99 -17.01 -0.42
C GLY A 159 -7.60 -15.62 -0.28
N LYS A 160 -6.94 -14.73 0.45
CA LYS A 160 -7.46 -13.39 0.79
C LYS A 160 -6.57 -12.29 0.23
N LEU A 161 -7.19 -11.23 -0.27
CA LEU A 161 -6.55 -9.95 -0.55
C LEU A 161 -6.97 -8.94 0.51
N LEU A 162 -6.00 -8.28 1.16
CA LEU A 162 -6.23 -7.14 2.03
C LEU A 162 -5.53 -5.90 1.48
N VAL A 163 -6.28 -4.81 1.38
CA VAL A 163 -5.76 -3.51 0.94
C VAL A 163 -6.03 -2.48 2.04
N LEU A 164 -4.97 -1.95 2.63
CA LEU A 164 -5.00 -0.81 3.54
C LEU A 164 -4.63 0.45 2.77
N GLU A 165 -5.55 1.40 2.66
CA GLU A 165 -5.29 2.62 1.88
C GLU A 165 -6.03 3.82 2.45
N PHE A 166 -5.48 5.01 2.18
CA PHE A 166 -6.20 6.26 2.43
C PHE A 166 -7.47 6.33 1.60
N SER A 167 -8.48 6.98 2.14
CA SER A 167 -9.78 7.06 1.49
C SER A 167 -10.49 8.37 1.84
N LYS A 168 -11.79 8.48 1.55
CA LYS A 168 -12.56 9.69 1.79
C LYS A 168 -13.24 9.64 3.15
N PRO A 169 -13.03 10.65 4.02
CA PRO A 169 -13.74 10.74 5.29
C PRO A 169 -15.25 10.77 5.12
N ASN A 170 -15.97 10.08 6.00
CA ASN A 170 -17.43 10.00 5.97
C ASN A 170 -18.11 11.33 6.43
N ASN A 171 -17.39 12.15 7.19
CA ASN A 171 -17.90 13.40 7.73
C ASN A 171 -17.30 14.59 6.97
N GLN A 172 -18.17 15.44 6.39
CA GLN A 172 -17.76 16.59 5.59
C GLN A 172 -16.90 17.62 6.38
N LEU A 173 -17.22 17.86 7.66
CA LEU A 173 -16.43 18.79 8.47
C LEU A 173 -15.04 18.25 8.73
N PHE A 174 -14.94 16.97 9.07
CA PHE A 174 -13.66 16.30 9.27
C PHE A 174 -12.86 16.25 7.97
N SER A 175 -13.50 16.01 6.82
CA SER A 175 -12.86 16.06 5.50
C SER A 175 -12.21 17.43 5.25
N LYS A 176 -12.92 18.54 5.52
CA LYS A 176 -12.37 19.90 5.34
C LYS A 176 -11.15 20.15 6.23
N ILE A 177 -11.18 19.70 7.49
CA ILE A 177 -10.06 19.86 8.43
C ILE A 177 -8.86 19.02 7.95
N TYR A 178 -9.10 17.77 7.54
CA TYR A 178 -8.05 16.90 7.04
C TYR A 178 -7.46 17.40 5.72
N ASP A 179 -8.28 17.96 4.83
CA ASP A 179 -7.84 18.61 3.59
C ASP A 179 -6.96 19.82 3.88
N TRP A 180 -7.42 20.69 4.79
CA TRP A 180 -6.63 21.86 5.18
C TRP A 180 -5.27 21.46 5.75
N TYR A 181 -5.21 20.45 6.61
CA TYR A 181 -3.96 19.88 7.14
C TYR A 181 -3.09 19.33 6.01
N SER A 182 -3.65 18.50 5.14
CA SER A 182 -2.93 17.80 4.07
C SER A 182 -2.30 18.76 3.05
N PHE A 183 -2.96 19.86 2.74
CA PHE A 183 -2.46 20.79 1.72
C PHE A 183 -1.71 22.01 2.28
N ASN A 184 -1.90 22.36 3.55
CA ASN A 184 -1.27 23.55 4.14
C ASN A 184 -0.20 23.25 5.16
N ILE A 185 -0.27 22.10 5.86
CA ILE A 185 0.68 21.74 6.93
C ILE A 185 1.68 20.69 6.43
N LEU A 186 1.21 19.59 5.81
CA LEU A 186 2.10 18.50 5.38
C LEU A 186 3.24 18.94 4.45
N PRO A 187 3.03 19.77 3.40
CA PRO A 187 4.14 20.20 2.53
C PRO A 187 5.17 21.05 3.28
N LYS A 188 4.73 21.85 4.27
CA LYS A 188 5.63 22.64 5.12
C LYS A 188 6.46 21.75 6.05
N LEU A 189 5.83 20.72 6.61
CA LEU A 189 6.55 19.70 7.39
C LEU A 189 7.56 18.95 6.52
N GLY A 190 7.18 18.60 5.28
CA GLY A 190 8.09 17.98 4.31
C GLY A 190 9.31 18.84 4.00
N SER A 191 9.10 20.13 3.77
CA SER A 191 10.19 21.08 3.59
C SER A 191 11.10 21.19 4.81
N LEU A 192 10.53 21.21 6.02
CA LEU A 192 11.28 21.38 7.28
C LEU A 192 12.03 20.11 7.70
N LEU A 193 11.41 18.93 7.55
CA LEU A 193 11.91 17.67 8.08
C LEU A 193 12.75 16.88 7.06
N ALA A 194 12.43 16.99 5.78
CA ALA A 194 13.03 16.21 4.72
C ALA A 194 13.59 17.05 3.55
N ASN A 195 13.42 18.38 3.58
CA ASN A 195 13.74 19.30 2.48
C ASN A 195 13.07 18.88 1.15
N ASP A 196 11.86 18.28 1.23
CA ASP A 196 11.13 17.69 0.10
C ASP A 196 9.63 18.00 0.21
N SER A 197 9.24 19.21 -0.17
CA SER A 197 7.83 19.62 -0.18
C SER A 197 7.03 18.98 -1.32
N GLU A 198 7.68 18.65 -2.44
CA GLU A 198 7.01 18.13 -3.65
C GLU A 198 6.51 16.71 -3.42
N SER A 199 7.29 15.84 -2.79
CA SER A 199 6.88 14.48 -2.46
C SER A 199 5.70 14.47 -1.48
N TYR A 200 5.69 15.35 -0.48
CA TYR A 200 4.56 15.47 0.46
C TYR A 200 3.30 16.03 -0.21
N GLN A 201 3.46 16.98 -1.15
CA GLN A 201 2.33 17.45 -1.97
C GLN A 201 1.77 16.33 -2.84
N TYR A 202 2.63 15.57 -3.54
CA TYR A 202 2.21 14.41 -4.33
C TYR A 202 1.40 13.43 -3.50
N LEU A 203 1.83 13.14 -2.26
CA LEU A 203 1.11 12.24 -1.37
C LEU A 203 -0.32 12.72 -1.09
N ALA A 204 -0.49 14.00 -0.74
CA ALA A 204 -1.81 14.59 -0.50
C ALA A 204 -2.70 14.52 -1.76
N GLU A 205 -2.15 14.84 -2.92
CA GLU A 205 -2.86 14.78 -4.19
C GLU A 205 -3.22 13.34 -4.59
N SER A 206 -2.28 12.38 -4.44
CA SER A 206 -2.51 10.97 -4.78
C SER A 206 -3.62 10.34 -3.94
N ILE A 207 -3.75 10.72 -2.68
CA ILE A 207 -4.86 10.33 -1.79
C ILE A 207 -6.20 10.82 -2.37
N ARG A 208 -6.26 12.08 -2.83
CA ARG A 208 -7.51 12.64 -3.40
C ARG A 208 -7.90 12.01 -4.73
N MET A 209 -6.93 11.54 -5.50
CA MET A 209 -7.15 10.86 -6.78
C MET A 209 -7.46 9.36 -6.61
N HIS A 210 -7.26 8.81 -5.41
CA HIS A 210 -7.57 7.40 -5.14
C HIS A 210 -9.10 7.18 -5.08
N PRO A 211 -9.61 6.03 -5.56
CA PRO A 211 -11.00 5.65 -5.38
C PRO A 211 -11.44 5.68 -3.91
N ASP A 212 -12.70 6.07 -3.67
CA ASP A 212 -13.28 5.91 -2.33
C ASP A 212 -13.56 4.44 -1.98
N GLN A 213 -14.03 4.21 -0.76
CA GLN A 213 -14.21 2.87 -0.21
C GLN A 213 -15.14 2.00 -1.07
N GLU A 214 -16.31 2.54 -1.46
CA GLU A 214 -17.26 1.76 -2.27
C GLU A 214 -16.70 1.50 -3.66
N LYS A 215 -16.06 2.50 -4.27
CA LYS A 215 -15.48 2.33 -5.60
C LYS A 215 -14.34 1.31 -5.64
N LEU A 216 -13.48 1.29 -4.61
CA LEU A 216 -12.42 0.27 -4.52
C LEU A 216 -13.02 -1.13 -4.29
N LYS A 217 -14.06 -1.25 -3.46
CA LYS A 217 -14.79 -2.51 -3.29
C LYS A 217 -15.39 -3.01 -4.63
N GLU A 218 -16.03 -2.11 -5.40
CA GLU A 218 -16.54 -2.45 -6.74
C GLU A 218 -15.43 -2.91 -7.69
N MET A 219 -14.26 -2.26 -7.67
CA MET A 219 -13.11 -2.67 -8.48
C MET A 219 -12.62 -4.07 -8.10
N MET A 220 -12.54 -4.38 -6.79
CA MET A 220 -12.19 -5.72 -6.30
C MET A 220 -13.20 -6.78 -6.75
N GLN A 221 -14.49 -6.48 -6.69
CA GLN A 221 -15.55 -7.34 -7.20
C GLN A 221 -15.46 -7.50 -8.73
N GLY A 222 -15.16 -6.42 -9.44
CA GLY A 222 -15.02 -6.39 -10.89
C GLY A 222 -13.91 -7.31 -11.44
N VAL A 223 -12.85 -7.55 -10.66
CA VAL A 223 -11.80 -8.52 -11.02
C VAL A 223 -12.12 -9.96 -10.57
N GLY A 224 -13.29 -10.18 -9.96
CA GLY A 224 -13.78 -11.51 -9.58
C GLY A 224 -13.40 -11.94 -8.16
N LEU A 225 -13.06 -11.02 -7.27
CA LEU A 225 -13.01 -11.29 -5.84
C LEU A 225 -14.43 -11.33 -5.26
N VAL A 226 -14.67 -12.23 -4.31
CA VAL A 226 -15.96 -12.42 -3.65
C VAL A 226 -15.92 -11.96 -2.19
N ASP A 227 -17.08 -11.82 -1.54
CA ASP A 227 -17.25 -11.37 -0.16
C ASP A 227 -16.52 -10.08 0.16
N CYS A 228 -16.41 -9.18 -0.84
CA CYS A 228 -15.69 -7.93 -0.71
C CYS A 228 -16.38 -7.01 0.30
N LYS A 229 -15.63 -6.59 1.30
CA LYS A 229 -16.05 -5.66 2.36
C LYS A 229 -14.94 -4.71 2.74
N PHE A 230 -15.27 -3.65 3.46
CA PHE A 230 -14.27 -2.76 4.01
C PHE A 230 -14.59 -2.31 5.44
N TYR A 231 -13.56 -1.93 6.17
CA TYR A 231 -13.63 -1.37 7.51
C TYR A 231 -13.03 0.03 7.49
N ASN A 232 -13.81 1.01 7.89
CA ASN A 232 -13.36 2.39 8.02
C ASN A 232 -12.58 2.59 9.31
N LEU A 233 -11.42 3.22 9.21
CA LEU A 233 -10.59 3.65 10.32
C LEU A 233 -10.52 5.18 10.33
N LEU A 234 -10.40 5.76 11.51
CA LEU A 234 -10.36 7.21 11.71
C LEU A 234 -11.43 7.94 10.87
N ASN A 235 -12.69 7.60 11.09
CA ASN A 235 -13.85 8.21 10.40
C ASN A 235 -13.78 8.15 8.86
N GLY A 236 -13.12 7.12 8.31
CA GLY A 236 -13.01 6.89 6.86
C GLY A 236 -11.79 7.53 6.18
N VAL A 237 -10.90 8.20 6.91
CA VAL A 237 -9.61 8.69 6.36
C VAL A 237 -8.79 7.54 5.79
N VAL A 238 -8.90 6.37 6.41
CA VAL A 238 -8.27 5.13 5.98
C VAL A 238 -9.31 4.02 5.97
N ALA A 239 -9.18 3.08 5.05
CA ALA A 239 -10.01 1.89 5.00
C ALA A 239 -9.16 0.64 4.77
N ILE A 240 -9.59 -0.47 5.36
CA ILE A 240 -9.07 -1.81 5.06
C ILE A 240 -10.13 -2.53 4.25
N HIS A 241 -9.80 -2.85 3.00
CA HIS A 241 -10.64 -3.68 2.13
C HIS A 241 -10.19 -5.12 2.20
N ILE A 242 -11.15 -6.04 2.18
CA ILE A 242 -10.93 -7.48 2.17
C ILE A 242 -11.75 -8.09 1.04
N GLY A 243 -11.14 -8.99 0.27
CA GLY A 243 -11.83 -9.81 -0.73
C GLY A 243 -11.24 -11.21 -0.74
N ASN A 244 -12.05 -12.21 -1.02
CA ASN A 244 -11.64 -13.61 -1.09
C ASN A 244 -11.55 -14.06 -2.54
N ASN A 245 -10.66 -15.01 -2.84
CA ASN A 245 -10.66 -15.72 -4.11
C ASN A 245 -11.47 -17.02 -3.96
N ASP A 246 -12.43 -17.24 -4.87
CA ASP A 246 -13.31 -18.42 -4.86
C ASP A 246 -12.70 -19.61 -5.64
#